data_532bdc937af2f54c1a4b076e73a66f26
#
_entry.id   532bdc937af2f54c1a4b076e73a66f26
#
_cell.length_a   1.000
_cell.length_b   1.000
_cell.length_c   1.000
_cell.angle_alpha   90.00
_cell.angle_beta   90.00
_cell.angle_gamma   90.00
#
_symmetry.space_group_name_H-M   'P 1'
#
loop_
_entity.id
_entity.type
_entity.pdbx_description
1 polymer ?
#
loop_
_entity_poly.entity_id
_entity_poly.type
_entity_poly.pdbx_seq_one_letter_code
_entity_poly.pdbx_strand_id
1 'polypeptide(L)'
;MASLFAVRRPGAAAVLPFIVAFVVGACSGGGAASSPGGGGGDGGAGATVTDACALLTAAEVQGTVGHAVATTAPFQNQPGQPGCTWSWPSDTGTDDVSLQVVSPGGKADYDSTRSFLIGFAGGLQSLGAAAASEAAPLNSSLAQGVGNLFATGDVSGLGDAAFLGPGQTLYVVKGDTEIQLQILDVTDPGIMDKTTQLAKIILGRL
;
A
#
# COMPACT_ATOMS: atom_id res chain seq x y z
N MET A 1 -37.72 -45.44 12.22
CA MET A 1 -38.20 -44.18 11.61
C MET A 1 -37.01 -43.36 11.23
N ALA A 2 -36.60 -43.38 9.97
CA ALA A 2 -35.43 -42.71 9.45
C ALA A 2 -35.89 -41.49 8.63
N SER A 3 -35.53 -40.26 9.08
CA SER A 3 -35.82 -39.01 8.37
C SER A 3 -34.64 -38.66 7.47
N LEU A 4 -34.88 -38.74 6.17
CA LEU A 4 -33.96 -38.26 5.13
C LEU A 4 -34.06 -36.75 5.01
N PHE A 5 -33.01 -36.02 5.40
CA PHE A 5 -32.84 -34.60 5.07
C PHE A 5 -32.27 -34.46 3.68
N ALA A 6 -33.08 -33.99 2.74
CA ALA A 6 -32.66 -33.59 1.42
C ALA A 6 -31.98 -32.22 1.48
N VAL A 7 -30.64 -32.16 1.22
CA VAL A 7 -29.87 -30.94 1.09
C VAL A 7 -30.11 -30.37 -0.32
N ARG A 8 -30.85 -29.27 -0.39
CA ARG A 8 -31.04 -28.49 -1.62
C ARG A 8 -29.75 -27.66 -1.90
N ARG A 9 -29.09 -27.93 -3.01
CA ARG A 9 -27.97 -27.12 -3.52
C ARG A 9 -28.51 -25.79 -4.07
N PRO A 10 -28.00 -24.63 -3.65
CA PRO A 10 -28.29 -23.36 -4.33
C PRO A 10 -27.47 -23.26 -5.62
N GLY A 11 -28.12 -22.68 -6.63
CA GLY A 11 -27.67 -22.59 -8.00
C GLY A 11 -26.41 -21.72 -8.18
N ALA A 12 -25.70 -22.06 -9.24
CA ALA A 12 -24.53 -21.35 -9.75
C ALA A 12 -24.88 -19.89 -10.12
N ALA A 13 -24.30 -18.94 -9.42
CA ALA A 13 -24.30 -17.54 -9.82
C ALA A 13 -23.31 -17.37 -10.97
N ALA A 14 -23.80 -16.94 -12.11
CA ALA A 14 -22.99 -16.59 -13.28
C ALA A 14 -22.14 -15.37 -12.97
N VAL A 15 -20.82 -15.55 -12.93
CA VAL A 15 -19.84 -14.47 -12.85
C VAL A 15 -19.67 -13.89 -14.25
N LEU A 16 -20.19 -12.68 -14.45
CA LEU A 16 -19.93 -11.88 -15.67
C LEU A 16 -18.50 -11.34 -15.63
N PRO A 17 -17.65 -11.61 -16.62
CA PRO A 17 -16.34 -10.98 -16.70
C PRO A 17 -16.50 -9.53 -17.18
N PHE A 18 -16.15 -8.58 -16.33
CA PHE A 18 -15.95 -7.19 -16.74
C PHE A 18 -14.65 -7.10 -17.53
N ILE A 19 -14.74 -6.97 -18.84
CA ILE A 19 -13.62 -6.63 -19.71
C ILE A 19 -13.42 -5.12 -19.63
N VAL A 20 -12.42 -4.66 -18.88
CA VAL A 20 -11.95 -3.29 -18.92
C VAL A 20 -11.00 -3.17 -20.11
N ALA A 21 -11.45 -2.56 -21.20
CA ALA A 21 -10.61 -2.23 -22.34
C ALA A 21 -9.69 -1.05 -21.97
N PHE A 22 -8.41 -1.32 -21.74
CA PHE A 22 -7.39 -0.27 -21.66
C PHE A 22 -7.09 0.26 -23.05
N VAL A 23 -7.44 1.51 -23.29
CA VAL A 23 -7.02 2.26 -24.49
C VAL A 23 -5.58 2.72 -24.24
N VAL A 24 -4.63 2.02 -24.87
CA VAL A 24 -3.22 2.42 -24.92
C VAL A 24 -3.10 3.56 -25.92
N GLY A 25 -3.03 4.79 -25.44
CA GLY A 25 -2.66 5.96 -26.22
C GLY A 25 -1.16 5.98 -26.44
N ALA A 26 -0.71 5.57 -27.64
CA ALA A 26 0.66 5.75 -28.07
C ALA A 26 0.88 7.23 -28.45
N CYS A 27 1.67 7.98 -27.66
CA CYS A 27 2.30 9.22 -28.07
C CYS A 27 3.77 8.92 -28.41
N SER A 28 4.03 8.74 -29.69
CA SER A 28 5.34 8.78 -30.32
C SER A 28 5.70 10.24 -30.66
N GLY A 29 6.89 10.65 -30.30
CA GLY A 29 7.58 11.87 -30.73
C GLY A 29 8.65 12.19 -29.71
N GLY A 30 9.93 12.09 -29.92
CA GLY A 30 10.74 12.50 -31.00
C GLY A 30 11.69 13.57 -30.53
N GLY A 31 12.99 13.34 -30.56
CA GLY A 31 13.98 14.41 -30.72
C GLY A 31 14.85 14.78 -29.51
N ALA A 32 16.05 14.26 -29.51
CA ALA A 32 17.20 14.69 -28.75
C ALA A 32 17.56 16.18 -28.99
N ALA A 33 17.95 16.88 -27.95
CA ALA A 33 18.99 17.90 -28.03
C ALA A 33 19.69 18.04 -26.66
N SER A 34 20.89 17.58 -26.57
CA SER A 34 21.84 17.87 -25.52
C SER A 34 22.20 19.36 -25.56
N SER A 35 22.07 20.06 -24.45
CA SER A 35 22.75 21.33 -24.20
C SER A 35 23.43 21.28 -22.83
N PRO A 36 24.75 21.50 -22.78
CA PRO A 36 25.45 21.67 -21.50
C PRO A 36 25.42 23.16 -21.14
N GLY A 37 24.82 23.50 -20.03
CA GLY A 37 24.79 24.88 -19.57
C GLY A 37 24.40 24.99 -18.12
N GLY A 38 25.33 25.10 -17.26
CA GLY A 38 25.62 25.47 -15.95
C GLY A 38 24.58 26.23 -15.15
N GLY A 39 24.69 26.07 -13.83
CA GLY A 39 24.30 27.10 -12.87
C GLY A 39 23.37 26.58 -11.77
N GLY A 40 23.97 26.18 -10.67
CA GLY A 40 23.65 26.43 -9.28
C GLY A 40 22.18 26.47 -8.89
N GLY A 41 21.77 25.48 -8.19
CA GLY A 41 20.56 25.44 -7.37
C GLY A 41 20.65 24.18 -6.55
N ASP A 42 21.16 24.28 -5.31
CA ASP A 42 21.15 23.21 -4.31
C ASP A 42 19.73 22.84 -3.88
N GLY A 43 18.94 22.33 -4.79
CA GLY A 43 17.81 21.49 -4.49
C GLY A 43 18.32 20.06 -4.61
N GLY A 44 18.62 19.42 -3.49
CA GLY A 44 19.12 18.06 -3.46
C GLY A 44 18.23 17.16 -4.31
N ALA A 45 18.70 16.84 -5.50
CA ALA A 45 18.10 15.79 -6.33
C ALA A 45 18.20 14.51 -5.49
N GLY A 46 17.10 14.09 -4.93
CA GLY A 46 17.04 12.88 -4.13
C GLY A 46 17.65 11.74 -4.93
N ALA A 47 18.56 11.00 -4.31
CA ALA A 47 19.21 9.88 -4.98
C ALA A 47 18.11 8.94 -5.48
N THR A 48 18.15 8.60 -6.79
CA THR A 48 17.23 7.64 -7.37
C THR A 48 17.44 6.29 -6.71
N VAL A 49 16.43 5.78 -6.01
CA VAL A 49 16.44 4.43 -5.45
C VAL A 49 16.19 3.44 -6.58
N THR A 50 17.15 2.57 -6.85
CA THR A 50 17.06 1.53 -7.88
C THR A 50 16.86 0.14 -7.30
N ASP A 51 17.10 -0.05 -6.00
CA ASP A 51 16.97 -1.32 -5.29
C ASP A 51 16.31 -1.07 -3.92
N ALA A 52 15.03 -1.45 -3.81
CA ALA A 52 14.30 -1.35 -2.56
C ALA A 52 14.78 -2.36 -1.51
N CYS A 53 15.33 -3.52 -1.93
CA CYS A 53 15.85 -4.52 -1.00
C CYS A 53 17.12 -4.03 -0.25
N ALA A 54 17.83 -3.04 -0.80
CA ALA A 54 18.99 -2.44 -0.13
C ALA A 54 18.58 -1.50 1.03
N LEU A 55 17.32 -1.07 1.10
CA LEU A 55 16.84 -0.15 2.13
C LEU A 55 16.52 -0.84 3.46
N LEU A 56 16.30 -2.16 3.47
CA LEU A 56 16.12 -2.97 4.67
C LEU A 56 16.84 -4.30 4.52
N THR A 57 17.53 -4.72 5.55
CA THR A 57 18.10 -6.07 5.63
C THR A 57 17.09 -7.06 6.22
N ALA A 58 17.21 -8.34 5.88
CA ALA A 58 16.38 -9.39 6.49
C ALA A 58 16.52 -9.42 8.04
N ALA A 59 17.72 -9.10 8.56
CA ALA A 59 17.96 -9.05 10.00
C ALA A 59 17.21 -7.90 10.70
N GLU A 60 17.08 -6.73 10.05
CA GLU A 60 16.32 -5.60 10.59
C GLU A 60 14.82 -5.87 10.57
N VAL A 61 14.33 -6.46 9.47
CA VAL A 61 12.94 -6.92 9.41
C VAL A 61 12.68 -7.92 10.51
N GLN A 62 13.49 -8.99 10.62
CA GLN A 62 13.37 -10.00 11.65
C GLN A 62 13.41 -9.40 13.07
N GLY A 63 14.35 -8.48 13.32
CA GLY A 63 14.48 -7.81 14.63
C GLY A 63 13.25 -6.98 15.00
N THR A 64 12.53 -6.46 14.01
CA THR A 64 11.33 -5.64 14.21
C THR A 64 10.07 -6.48 14.30
N VAL A 65 9.85 -7.40 13.33
CA VAL A 65 8.61 -8.22 13.31
C VAL A 65 8.64 -9.37 14.30
N GLY A 66 9.84 -9.84 14.69
CA GLY A 66 10.02 -10.96 15.65
C GLY A 66 9.98 -12.34 14.99
N HIS A 67 9.89 -12.43 13.67
CA HIS A 67 9.86 -13.68 12.91
C HIS A 67 11.07 -13.80 12.00
N ALA A 68 11.61 -15.03 11.87
CA ALA A 68 12.75 -15.28 10.99
C ALA A 68 12.32 -15.13 9.52
N VAL A 69 12.94 -14.19 8.81
CA VAL A 69 12.71 -14.01 7.37
C VAL A 69 13.21 -15.24 6.61
N ALA A 70 12.31 -15.92 5.91
CA ALA A 70 12.61 -17.09 5.11
C ALA A 70 13.00 -16.75 3.67
N THR A 71 12.40 -15.69 3.12
CA THR A 71 12.62 -15.27 1.73
C THR A 71 12.70 -13.76 1.64
N THR A 72 13.62 -13.26 0.81
CA THR A 72 13.68 -11.85 0.38
C THR A 72 13.63 -11.85 -1.14
N ALA A 73 12.68 -11.12 -1.72
CA ALA A 73 12.47 -11.09 -3.16
C ALA A 73 12.21 -9.66 -3.65
N PRO A 74 12.97 -9.18 -4.65
CA PRO A 74 12.64 -7.93 -5.32
C PRO A 74 11.41 -8.12 -6.21
N PHE A 75 10.63 -7.05 -6.35
CA PHE A 75 9.53 -6.97 -7.31
C PHE A 75 9.46 -5.57 -7.95
N GLN A 76 8.63 -5.44 -8.95
CA GLN A 76 8.39 -4.16 -9.61
C GLN A 76 6.92 -4.10 -10.03
N ASN A 77 6.14 -3.20 -9.44
CA ASN A 77 4.73 -3.02 -9.81
C ASN A 77 4.59 -2.17 -11.07
N GLN A 78 5.44 -1.17 -11.22
CA GLN A 78 5.47 -0.28 -12.39
C GLN A 78 6.94 0.00 -12.78
N PRO A 79 7.24 0.28 -14.05
CA PRO A 79 8.57 0.67 -14.48
C PRO A 79 9.12 1.84 -13.65
N GLY A 80 10.31 1.66 -13.06
CA GLY A 80 10.94 2.67 -12.21
C GLY A 80 10.47 2.71 -10.76
N GLN A 81 9.60 1.79 -10.35
CA GLN A 81 9.15 1.68 -8.96
C GLN A 81 9.62 0.35 -8.35
N PRO A 82 10.86 0.27 -7.87
CA PRO A 82 11.38 -0.94 -7.25
C PRO A 82 10.65 -1.25 -5.94
N GLY A 83 10.47 -2.53 -5.69
CA GLY A 83 9.91 -3.04 -4.45
C GLY A 83 10.72 -4.21 -3.91
N CYS A 84 10.49 -4.55 -2.65
CA CYS A 84 11.06 -5.71 -1.99
C CYS A 84 10.06 -6.31 -1.01
N THR A 85 10.01 -7.63 -0.96
CA THR A 85 9.20 -8.38 -0.01
C THR A 85 10.09 -9.26 0.85
N TRP A 86 9.85 -9.27 2.16
CA TRP A 86 10.47 -10.17 3.14
C TRP A 86 9.37 -11.02 3.76
N SER A 87 9.42 -12.33 3.55
CA SER A 87 8.34 -13.24 3.95
C SER A 87 8.79 -14.30 4.93
N TRP A 88 7.85 -14.76 5.76
CA TRP A 88 8.03 -15.86 6.71
C TRP A 88 6.76 -16.73 6.78
N PRO A 89 6.90 -18.02 7.16
CA PRO A 89 5.76 -18.89 7.40
C PRO A 89 4.94 -18.42 8.61
N SER A 90 3.62 -18.50 8.51
CA SER A 90 2.70 -18.30 9.62
C SER A 90 1.67 -19.42 9.72
N ASP A 91 0.90 -19.47 10.81
CA ASP A 91 -0.15 -20.49 11.00
C ASP A 91 -1.28 -20.38 9.97
N THR A 92 -1.45 -19.20 9.36
CA THR A 92 -2.48 -18.94 8.35
C THR A 92 -1.95 -18.96 6.91
N GLY A 93 -0.62 -19.19 6.72
CA GLY A 93 0.01 -19.24 5.41
C GLY A 93 1.38 -18.59 5.38
N THR A 94 1.49 -17.45 4.73
CA THR A 94 2.72 -16.66 4.64
C THR A 94 2.40 -15.22 4.99
N ASP A 95 3.11 -14.69 5.96
CA ASP A 95 3.09 -13.28 6.29
C ASP A 95 4.30 -12.58 5.69
N ASP A 96 4.22 -11.28 5.46
CA ASP A 96 5.30 -10.54 4.83
C ASP A 96 5.35 -9.05 5.21
N VAL A 97 6.52 -8.47 4.98
CA VAL A 97 6.74 -7.03 4.85
C VAL A 97 6.93 -6.71 3.39
N SER A 98 6.17 -5.77 2.87
CA SER A 98 6.27 -5.27 1.50
C SER A 98 6.66 -3.81 1.51
N LEU A 99 7.72 -3.47 0.78
CA LEU A 99 8.20 -2.10 0.56
C LEU A 99 8.15 -1.80 -0.93
N GLN A 100 7.54 -0.69 -1.30
CA GLN A 100 7.64 -0.11 -2.64
C GLN A 100 8.22 1.30 -2.54
N VAL A 101 9.00 1.70 -3.54
CA VAL A 101 9.63 3.02 -3.60
C VAL A 101 9.28 3.69 -4.91
N VAL A 102 8.90 4.95 -4.85
CA VAL A 102 8.71 5.83 -6.01
C VAL A 102 9.75 6.94 -5.93
N SER A 103 10.70 6.94 -6.86
CA SER A 103 11.78 7.93 -6.92
C SER A 103 12.38 7.98 -8.33
N PRO A 104 12.47 9.15 -8.99
CA PRO A 104 11.89 10.45 -8.60
C PRO A 104 10.37 10.49 -8.79
N GLY A 105 9.74 11.57 -8.35
CA GLY A 105 8.30 11.83 -8.53
C GLY A 105 7.42 11.34 -7.35
N GLY A 106 8.06 10.80 -6.31
CA GLY A 106 7.35 10.26 -5.15
C GLY A 106 6.45 11.26 -4.44
N LYS A 107 6.86 12.54 -4.39
CA LYS A 107 5.98 13.56 -3.79
C LYS A 107 4.68 13.75 -4.58
N ALA A 108 4.73 13.76 -5.89
CA ALA A 108 3.54 13.90 -6.73
C ALA A 108 2.64 12.66 -6.64
N ASP A 109 3.25 11.47 -6.58
CA ASP A 109 2.55 10.20 -6.40
C ASP A 109 1.84 10.15 -5.04
N TYR A 110 2.54 10.52 -3.97
CA TYR A 110 2.00 10.65 -2.62
C TYR A 110 0.78 11.57 -2.56
N ASP A 111 0.89 12.80 -3.09
CA ASP A 111 -0.17 13.79 -3.07
C ASP A 111 -1.41 13.29 -3.85
N SER A 112 -1.19 12.62 -4.99
CA SER A 112 -2.24 12.01 -5.81
C SER A 112 -2.93 10.86 -5.08
N THR A 113 -2.15 9.92 -4.55
CA THR A 113 -2.65 8.75 -3.81
C THR A 113 -3.42 9.18 -2.57
N ARG A 114 -2.88 10.12 -1.78
CA ARG A 114 -3.55 10.64 -0.59
C ARG A 114 -4.88 11.29 -0.94
N SER A 115 -4.90 12.15 -1.97
CA SER A 115 -6.12 12.84 -2.41
C SER A 115 -7.18 11.86 -2.89
N PHE A 116 -6.78 10.85 -3.66
CA PHE A 116 -7.68 9.79 -4.14
C PHE A 116 -8.28 9.00 -2.96
N LEU A 117 -7.45 8.54 -2.02
CA LEU A 117 -7.89 7.72 -0.90
C LEU A 117 -8.82 8.48 0.05
N ILE A 118 -8.54 9.77 0.33
CA ILE A 118 -9.41 10.62 1.15
C ILE A 118 -10.75 10.82 0.44
N GLY A 119 -10.73 11.11 -0.86
CA GLY A 119 -11.96 11.27 -1.66
C GLY A 119 -12.79 9.99 -1.70
N PHE A 120 -12.15 8.85 -1.87
CA PHE A 120 -12.79 7.54 -1.88
C PHE A 120 -13.41 7.18 -0.52
N ALA A 121 -12.67 7.37 0.57
CA ALA A 121 -13.16 7.14 1.93
C ALA A 121 -14.37 8.03 2.26
N GLY A 122 -14.32 9.31 1.88
CA GLY A 122 -15.46 10.22 2.03
C GLY A 122 -16.68 9.81 1.21
N GLY A 123 -16.46 9.30 0.00
CA GLY A 123 -17.52 8.73 -0.84
C GLY A 123 -18.19 7.52 -0.21
N LEU A 124 -17.42 6.58 0.35
CA LEU A 124 -17.96 5.41 1.04
C LEU A 124 -18.73 5.78 2.32
N GLN A 125 -18.26 6.75 3.09
CA GLN A 125 -18.98 7.23 4.27
C GLN A 125 -20.33 7.83 3.90
N SER A 126 -20.41 8.59 2.81
CA SER A 126 -21.68 9.18 2.34
C SER A 126 -22.67 8.10 1.86
N LEU A 127 -22.19 7.06 1.18
CA LEU A 127 -23.01 5.91 0.76
C LEU A 127 -23.49 5.09 1.97
N GLY A 128 -22.61 4.88 2.96
CA GLY A 128 -22.95 4.19 4.21
C GLY A 128 -24.01 4.95 5.02
N ALA A 129 -23.91 6.27 5.10
CA ALA A 129 -24.91 7.11 5.77
C ALA A 129 -26.27 7.08 5.04
N ALA A 130 -26.27 7.10 3.72
CA ALA A 130 -27.50 6.98 2.92
C ALA A 130 -28.17 5.60 3.08
N ALA A 131 -27.38 4.52 3.07
CA ALA A 131 -27.88 3.17 3.29
C ALA A 131 -28.41 2.93 4.71
N ALA A 132 -27.78 3.55 5.71
CA ALA A 132 -28.21 3.46 7.12
C ALA A 132 -29.53 4.21 7.38
N SER A 133 -29.89 5.18 6.56
CA SER A 133 -31.17 5.90 6.68
C SER A 133 -32.37 5.11 6.14
N GLU A 134 -32.15 4.13 5.26
CA GLU A 134 -33.22 3.35 4.64
C GLU A 134 -33.32 1.90 5.13
N ALA A 135 -32.28 1.35 5.76
CA ALA A 135 -32.25 -0.02 6.24
C ALA A 135 -32.37 -0.07 7.76
N ALA A 136 -33.30 -0.91 8.25
CA ALA A 136 -33.35 -1.35 9.63
C ALA A 136 -31.95 -1.83 10.10
N PRO A 137 -31.63 -1.85 11.42
CA PRO A 137 -30.29 -1.91 11.99
C PRO A 137 -29.53 -3.21 11.63
N LEU A 138 -29.13 -3.32 10.38
CA LEU A 138 -28.26 -4.39 9.89
C LEU A 138 -26.81 -3.98 10.10
N ASN A 139 -26.27 -4.42 11.25
CA ASN A 139 -24.86 -4.57 11.54
C ASN A 139 -23.99 -3.31 11.51
N SER A 140 -24.08 -2.54 12.58
CA SER A 140 -23.03 -1.55 12.96
C SER A 140 -21.60 -2.14 12.95
N SER A 141 -21.44 -3.46 13.15
CA SER A 141 -20.17 -4.17 13.08
C SER A 141 -19.59 -4.25 11.66
N LEU A 142 -20.42 -4.44 10.63
CA LEU A 142 -19.96 -4.43 9.24
C LEU A 142 -19.56 -3.01 8.79
N ALA A 143 -20.31 -1.99 9.16
CA ALA A 143 -19.98 -0.61 8.86
C ALA A 143 -18.67 -0.17 9.56
N GLN A 144 -18.45 -0.62 10.81
CA GLN A 144 -17.20 -0.38 11.52
C GLN A 144 -16.04 -1.16 10.92
N GLY A 145 -16.25 -2.43 10.53
CA GLY A 145 -15.23 -3.25 9.87
C GLY A 145 -14.76 -2.64 8.55
N VAL A 146 -15.69 -2.19 7.70
CA VAL A 146 -15.37 -1.49 6.44
C VAL A 146 -14.71 -0.13 6.72
N GLY A 147 -15.18 0.63 7.71
CA GLY A 147 -14.57 1.90 8.12
C GLY A 147 -13.10 1.75 8.55
N ASN A 148 -12.77 0.69 9.28
CA ASN A 148 -11.41 0.43 9.71
C ASN A 148 -10.48 -0.01 8.57
N LEU A 149 -11.01 -0.71 7.56
CA LEU A 149 -10.24 -1.08 6.36
C LEU A 149 -9.83 0.14 5.51
N PHE A 150 -10.58 1.22 5.59
CA PHE A 150 -10.35 2.47 4.87
C PHE A 150 -10.00 3.65 5.81
N ALA A 151 -9.65 3.35 7.06
CA ALA A 151 -9.19 4.39 7.97
C ALA A 151 -7.92 5.03 7.39
N THR A 152 -8.04 6.28 6.97
CA THR A 152 -6.91 7.10 6.53
C THR A 152 -6.64 8.13 7.61
N GLY A 153 -5.39 8.26 8.01
CA GLY A 153 -5.00 9.22 9.04
C GLY A 153 -3.58 9.70 8.83
N ASP A 154 -3.35 10.99 9.09
CA ASP A 154 -2.01 11.54 9.05
C ASP A 154 -1.16 10.95 10.18
N VAL A 155 0.08 10.57 9.86
CA VAL A 155 1.08 10.05 10.78
C VAL A 155 2.17 11.09 10.96
N SER A 156 2.35 11.58 12.18
CA SER A 156 3.35 12.61 12.46
C SER A 156 4.73 12.03 12.76
N GLY A 157 5.79 12.80 12.46
CA GLY A 157 7.17 12.44 12.81
C GLY A 157 7.84 11.43 11.88
N LEU A 158 7.31 11.25 10.68
CA LEU A 158 7.90 10.42 9.63
C LEU A 158 8.07 11.25 8.34
N GLY A 159 9.32 11.37 7.87
CA GLY A 159 9.62 12.11 6.64
C GLY A 159 9.12 13.55 6.67
N ASP A 160 8.78 14.07 5.50
CA ASP A 160 8.17 15.39 5.33
C ASP A 160 6.66 15.34 5.51
N ALA A 161 6.05 14.21 5.16
CA ALA A 161 4.65 13.88 5.42
C ALA A 161 4.45 12.37 5.40
N ALA A 162 3.47 11.88 6.16
CA ALA A 162 3.07 10.49 6.15
C ALA A 162 1.58 10.33 6.42
N PHE A 163 0.97 9.30 5.83
CA PHE A 163 -0.39 8.90 6.16
C PHE A 163 -0.55 7.38 6.13
N LEU A 164 -1.54 6.91 6.87
CA LEU A 164 -1.97 5.53 6.85
C LEU A 164 -3.08 5.37 5.82
N GLY A 165 -2.90 4.48 4.87
CA GLY A 165 -3.89 4.13 3.86
C GLY A 165 -4.59 2.80 4.14
N PRO A 166 -5.45 2.34 3.21
CA PRO A 166 -6.16 1.08 3.30
C PRO A 166 -5.21 -0.10 3.51
N GLY A 167 -5.69 -1.13 4.22
CA GLY A 167 -4.91 -2.33 4.50
C GLY A 167 -3.69 -2.09 5.39
N GLN A 168 -3.70 -1.00 6.17
CA GLN A 168 -2.59 -0.58 7.05
C GLN A 168 -1.29 -0.29 6.28
N THR A 169 -1.39 0.12 5.03
CA THR A 169 -0.24 0.58 4.26
C THR A 169 0.18 1.98 4.73
N LEU A 170 1.42 2.12 5.14
CA LEU A 170 2.02 3.39 5.53
C LEU A 170 2.69 4.03 4.32
N TYR A 171 2.23 5.21 3.96
CA TYR A 171 2.79 6.06 2.91
C TYR A 171 3.61 7.16 3.55
N VAL A 172 4.87 7.32 3.15
CA VAL A 172 5.77 8.35 3.67
C VAL A 172 6.51 9.01 2.53
N VAL A 173 6.56 10.34 2.53
CA VAL A 173 7.38 11.10 1.59
C VAL A 173 8.55 11.76 2.30
N LYS A 174 9.74 11.72 1.67
CA LYS A 174 10.94 12.46 2.06
C LYS A 174 11.60 13.03 0.80
N GLY A 175 11.63 14.35 0.68
CA GLY A 175 12.04 15.02 -0.55
C GLY A 175 11.12 14.65 -1.72
N ASP A 176 11.70 14.07 -2.77
CA ASP A 176 10.98 13.58 -3.96
C ASP A 176 10.87 12.04 -4.00
N THR A 177 11.06 11.40 -2.86
CA THR A 177 10.94 9.94 -2.72
C THR A 177 9.73 9.60 -1.84
N GLU A 178 8.85 8.74 -2.33
CA GLU A 178 7.78 8.10 -1.55
C GLU A 178 8.17 6.66 -1.25
N ILE A 179 7.88 6.22 -0.04
CA ILE A 179 7.88 4.82 0.36
C ILE A 179 6.46 4.40 0.72
N GLN A 180 6.07 3.23 0.28
CA GLN A 180 4.84 2.53 0.65
C GLN A 180 5.25 1.26 1.38
N LEU A 181 4.94 1.19 2.65
CA LEU A 181 5.35 0.10 3.54
C LEU A 181 4.12 -0.57 4.15
N GLN A 182 4.03 -1.88 4.02
CA GLN A 182 2.96 -2.68 4.57
C GLN A 182 3.53 -3.92 5.27
N ILE A 183 2.95 -4.27 6.42
CA ILE A 183 3.17 -5.57 7.06
C ILE A 183 1.85 -6.34 7.00
N LEU A 184 1.88 -7.50 6.38
CA LEU A 184 0.76 -8.43 6.33
C LEU A 184 0.93 -9.49 7.44
N ASP A 185 0.52 -9.13 8.64
CA ASP A 185 0.39 -10.02 9.79
C ASP A 185 -0.90 -9.65 10.53
N VAL A 186 -1.98 -10.34 10.19
CA VAL A 186 -3.33 -10.03 10.71
C VAL A 186 -3.50 -10.35 12.19
N THR A 187 -2.53 -11.02 12.80
CA THR A 187 -2.59 -11.45 14.20
C THR A 187 -1.84 -10.53 15.15
N ASP A 188 -0.98 -9.65 14.63
CA ASP A 188 -0.12 -8.77 15.43
C ASP A 188 -0.80 -7.43 15.78
N PRO A 189 -1.16 -7.20 17.05
CA PRO A 189 -1.75 -5.93 17.48
C PRO A 189 -0.77 -4.75 17.43
N GLY A 190 0.55 -5.02 17.37
CA GLY A 190 1.61 -4.01 17.33
C GLY A 190 2.08 -3.64 15.93
N ILE A 191 1.35 -4.05 14.88
CA ILE A 191 1.77 -3.92 13.48
C ILE A 191 2.12 -2.48 13.09
N MET A 192 1.38 -1.49 13.58
CA MET A 192 1.62 -0.06 13.26
C MET A 192 2.91 0.48 13.87
N ASP A 193 3.24 0.06 15.10
CA ASP A 193 4.49 0.46 15.74
C ASP A 193 5.68 -0.15 15.00
N LYS A 194 5.56 -1.42 14.58
CA LYS A 194 6.56 -2.13 13.80
C LYS A 194 6.75 -1.49 12.41
N THR A 195 5.66 -1.18 11.73
CA THR A 195 5.69 -0.49 10.42
C THR A 195 6.37 0.88 10.55
N THR A 196 6.03 1.64 11.59
CA THR A 196 6.66 2.94 11.89
C THR A 196 8.17 2.79 12.17
N GLN A 197 8.57 1.75 12.88
CA GLN A 197 9.98 1.48 13.18
C GLN A 197 10.76 1.17 11.90
N LEU A 198 10.24 0.30 11.03
CA LEU A 198 10.86 0.00 9.74
C LEU A 198 10.94 1.24 8.85
N ALA A 199 9.89 2.06 8.80
CA ALA A 199 9.90 3.31 8.05
C ALA A 199 11.02 4.25 8.52
N LYS A 200 11.26 4.38 9.82
CA LYS A 200 12.38 5.19 10.35
C LYS A 200 13.75 4.68 9.91
N ILE A 201 13.95 3.35 9.86
CA ILE A 201 15.19 2.77 9.35
C ILE A 201 15.39 3.14 7.88
N ILE A 202 14.36 2.98 7.05
CA ILE A 202 14.39 3.33 5.63
C ILE A 202 14.71 4.81 5.43
N LEU A 203 14.01 5.68 6.16
CA LEU A 203 14.19 7.14 6.07
C LEU A 203 15.60 7.59 6.47
N GLY A 204 16.28 6.84 7.35
CA GLY A 204 17.68 7.10 7.69
C GLY A 204 18.65 6.80 6.57
N ARG A 205 18.23 6.10 5.50
CA ARG A 205 19.04 5.69 4.33
C ARG A 205 18.70 6.46 3.05
N LEU A 206 17.60 7.18 3.02
CA LEU A 206 17.20 8.12 2.00
C LEU A 206 17.79 9.52 2.30
#